data_ba96dd273b82bd206cc895191117796d
#
_entry.id   ba96dd273b82bd206cc895191117796d
#
_cell.length_a   1.000
_cell.length_b   1.000
_cell.length_c   1.000
_cell.angle_alpha   90.00
_cell.angle_beta   90.00
_cell.angle_gamma   90.00
#
_symmetry.space_group_name_H-M   'P 1'
#
loop_
_entity.id
_entity.type
_entity.pdbx_description
1 polymer ?
#
loop_
_entity_poly.entity_id
_entity_poly.type
_entity_poly.pdbx_seq_one_letter_code
_entity_poly.pdbx_strand_id
1 'polypeptide(L)'
;MPQTEARKTLKDAPIMWRRVNSIGVILDCNSTYAANLGYAKSEILGRPIFEHVPKESWSEMNDSLKTWFDTGKVTDRKITFKRQDGTTFPGLLQATSLYDENDNLIGSNTVIFNLSEMTEKKIQEYEEFFHDANNRLDEIKEKEYDNLDKGSKSEYDGLKKMFEMLLAVDLKELKNK
;
A
#
# COMPACT_ATOMS: atom_id res chain seq x y z
N MET A 1 16.61 1.27 -9.12
CA MET A 1 15.79 1.50 -10.33
C MET A 1 15.19 2.88 -10.32
N PRO A 2 15.16 3.57 -11.47
CA PRO A 2 14.46 4.84 -11.54
C PRO A 2 12.99 4.66 -11.18
N GLN A 3 12.44 5.62 -10.47
CA GLN A 3 11.04 5.62 -10.06
C GLN A 3 10.16 5.83 -11.29
N THR A 4 9.23 4.91 -11.54
CA THR A 4 8.29 5.05 -12.66
C THR A 4 7.28 6.19 -12.41
N GLU A 5 6.71 6.75 -13.47
CA GLU A 5 5.64 7.76 -13.35
C GLU A 5 4.45 7.22 -12.55
N ALA A 6 4.12 5.94 -12.75
CA ALA A 6 3.05 5.28 -11.99
C ALA A 6 3.37 5.26 -10.47
N ARG A 7 4.59 4.94 -10.08
CA ARG A 7 5.00 4.92 -8.66
C ARG A 7 4.95 6.30 -8.01
N LYS A 8 5.22 7.35 -8.77
CA LYS A 8 5.15 8.73 -8.25
C LYS A 8 3.77 9.11 -7.72
N THR A 9 2.71 8.44 -8.17
CA THR A 9 1.35 8.67 -7.65
C THR A 9 1.23 8.36 -6.17
N LEU A 10 2.08 7.47 -5.62
CA LEU A 10 2.03 7.03 -4.22
C LEU A 10 3.05 7.74 -3.31
N LYS A 11 4.07 8.38 -3.87
CA LYS A 11 5.18 8.95 -3.11
C LYS A 11 4.73 9.96 -2.04
N ASP A 12 3.87 10.89 -2.41
CA ASP A 12 3.34 11.95 -1.55
C ASP A 12 1.84 11.79 -1.30
N ALA A 13 1.34 10.55 -1.44
CA ALA A 13 -0.06 10.24 -1.20
C ALA A 13 -0.46 10.47 0.26
N PRO A 14 -1.70 10.90 0.53
CA PRO A 14 -2.19 11.09 1.89
C PRO A 14 -2.44 9.79 2.64
N ILE A 15 -2.30 8.65 1.98
CA ILE A 15 -2.50 7.31 2.54
C ILE A 15 -1.17 6.60 2.73
N MET A 16 -1.07 5.76 3.75
CA MET A 16 0.10 4.92 4.02
C MET A 16 0.30 3.89 2.90
N TRP A 17 1.46 3.90 2.28
CA TRP A 17 1.85 2.90 1.29
C TRP A 17 3.23 2.34 1.60
N ARG A 18 3.36 1.02 1.40
CA ARG A 18 4.65 0.32 1.43
C ARG A 18 4.72 -0.74 0.34
N ARG A 19 5.93 -1.06 -0.05
CA ARG A 19 6.24 -2.19 -0.93
C ARG A 19 7.01 -3.22 -0.14
N VAL A 20 6.58 -4.47 -0.20
CA VAL A 20 7.10 -5.57 0.61
C VAL A 20 7.53 -6.70 -0.33
N ASN A 21 8.68 -7.35 -0.07
CA ASN A 21 9.07 -8.53 -0.84
C ASN A 21 8.32 -9.78 -0.36
N SER A 22 8.59 -10.93 -1.01
CA SER A 22 7.90 -12.19 -0.75
C SER A 22 8.14 -12.79 0.65
N ILE A 23 9.14 -12.30 1.38
CA ILE A 23 9.46 -12.75 2.75
C ILE A 23 9.10 -11.70 3.83
N GLY A 24 8.38 -10.65 3.46
CA GLY A 24 7.89 -9.66 4.42
C GLY A 24 8.89 -8.55 4.79
N VAL A 25 9.89 -8.30 3.94
CA VAL A 25 10.85 -7.18 4.14
C VAL A 25 10.38 -5.96 3.33
N ILE A 26 10.42 -4.78 3.95
CA ILE A 26 9.99 -3.54 3.35
C ILE A 26 11.06 -3.04 2.36
N LEU A 27 10.68 -2.94 1.08
CA LEU A 27 11.55 -2.47 0.00
C LEU A 27 11.43 -0.96 -0.25
N ASP A 28 10.25 -0.41 -0.03
CA ASP A 28 9.96 1.01 -0.20
C ASP A 28 8.73 1.41 0.61
N CYS A 29 8.59 2.70 0.89
CA CYS A 29 7.39 3.27 1.50
C CYS A 29 7.30 4.76 1.15
N ASN A 30 6.13 5.37 1.36
CA ASN A 30 5.97 6.80 1.20
C ASN A 30 6.16 7.54 2.54
N SER A 31 6.20 8.87 2.46
CA SER A 31 6.37 9.74 3.63
C SER A 31 5.22 9.60 4.63
N THR A 32 4.00 9.34 4.14
CA THR A 32 2.83 9.14 4.99
C THR A 32 2.96 7.90 5.85
N TYR A 33 3.46 6.80 5.31
CA TYR A 33 3.73 5.58 6.06
C TYR A 33 4.76 5.84 7.18
N ALA A 34 5.88 6.44 6.83
CA ALA A 34 6.94 6.75 7.80
C ALA A 34 6.46 7.69 8.90
N ALA A 35 5.73 8.76 8.54
CA ALA A 35 5.19 9.73 9.51
C ALA A 35 4.17 9.10 10.46
N ASN A 36 3.25 8.27 9.97
CA ASN A 36 2.28 7.57 10.82
C ASN A 36 2.93 6.64 11.85
N LEU A 37 4.06 6.02 11.49
CA LEU A 37 4.78 5.11 12.39
C LEU A 37 5.83 5.82 13.24
N GLY A 38 6.15 7.08 12.95
CA GLY A 38 7.13 7.87 13.70
C GLY A 38 8.58 7.52 13.42
N TYR A 39 8.87 6.94 12.26
CA TYR A 39 10.23 6.62 11.81
C TYR A 39 10.70 7.52 10.67
N ALA A 40 12.01 7.70 10.54
CA ALA A 40 12.57 8.13 9.28
C ALA A 40 12.49 6.98 8.26
N LYS A 41 12.33 7.31 6.98
CA LYS A 41 12.26 6.29 5.91
C LYS A 41 13.47 5.35 5.93
N SER A 42 14.67 5.88 6.16
CA SER A 42 15.90 5.09 6.25
C SER A 42 15.89 4.05 7.37
N GLU A 43 15.09 4.24 8.41
CA GLU A 43 14.93 3.30 9.51
C GLU A 43 13.92 2.18 9.20
N ILE A 44 13.13 2.34 8.14
CA ILE A 44 12.08 1.41 7.71
C ILE A 44 12.58 0.45 6.64
N LEU A 45 13.32 0.96 5.66
CA LEU A 45 13.78 0.16 4.53
C LEU A 45 14.68 -0.99 4.98
N GLY A 46 14.43 -2.18 4.44
CA GLY A 46 15.17 -3.40 4.78
C GLY A 46 14.72 -4.07 6.07
N ARG A 47 13.70 -3.54 6.75
CA ARG A 47 13.17 -4.09 8.01
C ARG A 47 11.95 -4.96 7.75
N PRO A 48 11.73 -6.00 8.58
CA PRO A 48 10.54 -6.84 8.45
C PRO A 48 9.28 -6.08 8.89
N ILE A 49 8.17 -6.36 8.22
CA ILE A 49 6.87 -5.72 8.53
C ILE A 49 6.41 -5.99 9.97
N PHE A 50 6.86 -7.09 10.59
CA PHE A 50 6.52 -7.47 11.96
C PHE A 50 7.02 -6.48 13.01
N GLU A 51 8.04 -5.68 12.71
CA GLU A 51 8.52 -4.64 13.63
C GLU A 51 7.49 -3.52 13.83
N HIS A 52 6.58 -3.32 12.87
CA HIS A 52 5.51 -2.33 12.93
C HIS A 52 4.17 -2.91 13.40
N VAL A 53 4.20 -4.10 13.99
CA VAL A 53 3.02 -4.79 14.53
C VAL A 53 3.32 -5.29 15.93
N PRO A 54 2.45 -5.06 16.93
CA PRO A 54 2.65 -5.61 18.26
C PRO A 54 2.57 -7.13 18.22
N LYS A 55 3.27 -7.81 19.12
CA LYS A 55 3.37 -9.28 19.12
C LYS A 55 2.00 -9.97 19.18
N GLU A 56 1.06 -9.37 19.87
CA GLU A 56 -0.33 -9.85 20.01
C GLU A 56 -1.05 -9.94 18.66
N SER A 57 -0.61 -9.17 17.66
CA SER A 57 -1.21 -9.13 16.31
C SER A 57 -0.36 -9.82 15.25
N TRP A 58 0.69 -10.54 15.64
CA TRP A 58 1.54 -11.26 14.67
C TRP A 58 0.78 -12.40 13.97
N SER A 59 -0.17 -13.04 14.64
CA SER A 59 -0.97 -14.09 14.01
C SER A 59 -1.85 -13.53 12.88
N GLU A 60 -2.47 -12.37 13.07
CA GLU A 60 -3.26 -11.70 12.01
C GLU A 60 -2.36 -11.28 10.84
N MET A 61 -1.14 -10.81 11.11
CA MET A 61 -0.19 -10.48 10.06
C MET A 61 0.26 -11.73 9.29
N ASN A 62 0.53 -12.82 9.97
CA ASN A 62 0.84 -14.11 9.32
C ASN A 62 -0.32 -14.61 8.46
N ASP A 63 -1.54 -14.52 8.94
CA ASP A 63 -2.74 -14.89 8.18
C ASP A 63 -2.93 -14.00 6.96
N SER A 64 -2.60 -12.72 7.08
CA SER A 64 -2.62 -11.78 5.96
C SER A 64 -1.58 -12.16 4.89
N LEU A 65 -0.35 -12.48 5.28
CA LEU A 65 0.69 -12.96 4.36
C LEU A 65 0.29 -14.26 3.68
N LYS A 66 -0.28 -15.20 4.44
CA LYS A 66 -0.78 -16.46 3.88
C LYS A 66 -1.90 -16.21 2.87
N THR A 67 -2.86 -15.37 3.18
CA THR A 67 -3.95 -15.01 2.28
C THR A 67 -3.41 -14.41 0.98
N TRP A 68 -2.46 -13.48 1.09
CA TRP A 68 -1.80 -12.91 -0.08
C TRP A 68 -1.09 -13.98 -0.93
N PHE A 69 -0.34 -14.87 -0.29
CA PHE A 69 0.39 -15.94 -0.97
C PHE A 69 -0.55 -16.89 -1.72
N ASP A 70 -1.69 -17.23 -1.08
CA ASP A 70 -2.65 -18.18 -1.64
C ASP A 70 -3.56 -17.56 -2.73
N THR A 71 -3.87 -16.27 -2.62
CA THR A 71 -4.88 -15.62 -3.47
C THR A 71 -4.35 -14.48 -4.35
N GLY A 72 -3.13 -14.01 -4.09
CA GLY A 72 -2.52 -12.88 -4.81
C GLY A 72 -2.96 -11.50 -4.34
N LYS A 73 -3.89 -11.41 -3.39
CA LYS A 73 -4.38 -10.13 -2.86
C LYS A 73 -4.86 -10.25 -1.42
N VAL A 74 -4.92 -9.12 -0.73
CA VAL A 74 -5.56 -8.99 0.58
C VAL A 74 -6.53 -7.82 0.52
N THR A 75 -7.76 -8.04 0.98
CA THR A 75 -8.79 -7.00 1.04
C THR A 75 -9.34 -6.88 2.47
N ASP A 76 -9.53 -5.64 2.90
CA ASP A 76 -10.21 -5.30 4.16
C ASP A 76 -9.66 -6.03 5.40
N ARG A 77 -8.37 -6.26 5.46
CA ARG A 77 -7.74 -6.92 6.60
C ARG A 77 -7.45 -5.90 7.71
N LYS A 78 -8.11 -6.07 8.84
CA LYS A 78 -7.86 -5.25 10.03
C LYS A 78 -6.68 -5.79 10.82
N ILE A 79 -5.66 -4.96 11.03
CA ILE A 79 -4.44 -5.28 11.78
C ILE A 79 -4.09 -4.09 12.67
N THR A 80 -3.65 -4.38 13.89
CA THR A 80 -3.09 -3.33 14.77
C THR A 80 -1.65 -3.05 14.39
N PHE A 81 -1.33 -1.77 14.18
CA PHE A 81 0.02 -1.29 13.91
C PHE A 81 0.66 -0.66 15.15
N LYS A 82 1.97 -0.71 15.22
CA LYS A 82 2.77 -0.17 16.34
C LYS A 82 3.73 0.89 15.83
N ARG A 83 3.69 2.08 16.46
CA ARG A 83 4.63 3.17 16.21
C ARG A 83 5.95 2.96 16.94
N GLN A 84 6.96 3.74 16.56
CA GLN A 84 8.28 3.76 17.20
C GLN A 84 8.20 4.02 18.72
N ASP A 85 7.28 4.89 19.15
CA ASP A 85 7.07 5.22 20.57
C ASP A 85 6.30 4.14 21.36
N GLY A 86 5.93 3.04 20.72
CA GLY A 86 5.18 1.94 21.32
C GLY A 86 3.67 2.09 21.28
N THR A 87 3.12 3.25 20.90
CA THR A 87 1.68 3.44 20.75
C THR A 87 1.16 2.66 19.54
N THR A 88 -0.12 2.33 19.55
CA THR A 88 -0.74 1.51 18.51
C THR A 88 -1.94 2.20 17.87
N PHE A 89 -2.31 1.76 16.68
CA PHE A 89 -3.54 2.18 16.01
C PHE A 89 -4.11 1.04 15.17
N PRO A 90 -5.43 0.98 15.00
CA PRO A 90 -6.04 0.01 14.10
C PRO A 90 -5.86 0.45 12.65
N GLY A 91 -5.38 -0.46 11.81
CA GLY A 91 -5.23 -0.24 10.38
C GLY A 91 -6.10 -1.18 9.56
N LEU A 92 -6.57 -0.72 8.41
CA LEU A 92 -7.19 -1.55 7.41
C LEU A 92 -6.26 -1.70 6.21
N LEU A 93 -5.88 -2.93 5.91
CA LEU A 93 -4.85 -3.27 4.93
C LEU A 93 -5.47 -3.78 3.64
N GLN A 94 -5.00 -3.22 2.52
CA GLN A 94 -5.26 -3.68 1.16
C GLN A 94 -3.91 -3.99 0.51
N ALA A 95 -3.78 -5.14 -0.13
CA ALA A 95 -2.54 -5.50 -0.80
C ALA A 95 -2.80 -6.16 -2.15
N THR A 96 -1.92 -5.85 -3.12
CA THR A 96 -1.90 -6.47 -4.44
C THR A 96 -0.50 -6.99 -4.75
N SER A 97 -0.43 -8.03 -5.57
CA SER A 97 0.84 -8.64 -5.96
C SER A 97 1.64 -7.76 -6.91
N LEU A 98 2.96 -7.85 -6.80
CA LEU A 98 3.93 -7.19 -7.65
C LEU A 98 4.77 -8.26 -8.35
N TYR A 99 4.91 -8.15 -9.67
CA TYR A 99 5.67 -9.07 -10.50
C TYR A 99 6.83 -8.35 -11.20
N ASP A 100 7.92 -9.07 -11.45
CA ASP A 100 9.01 -8.58 -12.26
C ASP A 100 8.73 -8.72 -13.77
N GLU A 101 9.70 -8.34 -14.59
CA GLU A 101 9.60 -8.44 -16.06
C GLU A 101 9.49 -9.88 -16.61
N ASN A 102 9.77 -10.87 -15.79
CA ASN A 102 9.69 -12.30 -16.13
C ASN A 102 8.46 -12.99 -15.51
N ASP A 103 7.49 -12.19 -15.00
CA ASP A 103 6.28 -12.66 -14.33
C ASP A 103 6.54 -13.43 -13.02
N ASN A 104 7.72 -13.23 -12.41
CA ASN A 104 8.00 -13.76 -11.08
C ASN A 104 7.37 -12.88 -10.01
N LEU A 105 6.73 -13.49 -9.02
CA LEU A 105 6.20 -12.78 -7.85
C LEU A 105 7.37 -12.24 -7.01
N ILE A 106 7.49 -10.93 -6.92
CA ILE A 106 8.56 -10.27 -6.17
C ILE A 106 8.10 -9.62 -4.86
N GLY A 107 6.80 -9.48 -4.67
CA GLY A 107 6.26 -8.90 -3.45
C GLY A 107 4.87 -8.33 -3.64
N SER A 108 4.53 -7.36 -2.78
CA SER A 108 3.24 -6.70 -2.78
C SER A 108 3.36 -5.18 -2.67
N ASN A 109 2.39 -4.48 -3.26
CA ASN A 109 2.05 -3.12 -2.87
C ASN A 109 0.98 -3.19 -1.78
N THR A 110 1.18 -2.49 -0.68
CA THR A 110 0.26 -2.48 0.46
C THR A 110 -0.13 -1.05 0.77
N VAL A 111 -1.43 -0.82 0.91
CA VAL A 111 -2.01 0.44 1.37
C VAL A 111 -2.72 0.19 2.70
N ILE A 112 -2.56 1.12 3.63
CA ILE A 112 -3.11 1.00 4.98
C ILE A 112 -3.88 2.27 5.32
N PHE A 113 -5.17 2.09 5.68
CA PHE A 113 -5.97 3.16 6.27
C PHE A 113 -5.75 3.15 7.78
N ASN A 114 -5.39 4.30 8.35
CA ASN A 114 -5.38 4.47 9.80
C ASN A 114 -6.81 4.71 10.28
N LEU A 115 -7.44 3.70 10.86
CA LEU A 115 -8.85 3.76 11.26
C LEU A 115 -9.09 4.73 12.41
N SER A 116 -8.07 5.15 13.15
CA SER A 116 -8.19 6.16 14.21
C SER A 116 -8.31 7.60 13.67
N GLU A 117 -8.06 7.82 12.39
CA GLU A 117 -8.04 9.13 11.73
C GLU A 117 -9.13 9.31 10.67
N MET A 118 -10.16 8.46 10.65
CA MET A 118 -11.21 8.46 9.62
C MET A 118 -12.27 9.56 9.88
N THR A 119 -11.87 10.82 9.76
CA THR A 119 -12.77 11.98 9.79
C THR A 119 -13.40 12.22 8.41
N GLU A 120 -14.48 12.99 8.34
CA GLU A 120 -15.09 13.40 7.06
C GLU A 120 -14.10 14.10 6.15
N LYS A 121 -13.27 14.98 6.72
CA LYS A 121 -12.21 15.67 5.98
C LYS A 121 -11.20 14.67 5.39
N LYS A 122 -10.79 13.68 6.18
CA LYS A 122 -9.84 12.66 5.74
C LYS A 122 -10.44 11.77 4.64
N ILE A 123 -11.70 11.38 4.78
CA ILE A 123 -12.43 10.61 3.77
C ILE A 123 -12.48 11.38 2.45
N GLN A 124 -12.83 12.66 2.47
CA GLN A 124 -12.86 13.50 1.28
C GLN A 124 -11.47 13.60 0.63
N GLU A 125 -10.42 13.79 1.43
CA GLU A 125 -9.03 13.82 0.97
C GLU A 125 -8.65 12.51 0.25
N TYR A 126 -9.04 11.36 0.78
CA TYR A 126 -8.80 10.05 0.14
C TYR A 126 -9.59 9.91 -1.17
N GLU A 127 -10.87 10.27 -1.19
CA GLU A 127 -11.70 10.20 -2.39
C GLU A 127 -11.11 11.04 -3.52
N GLU A 128 -10.77 12.28 -3.24
CA GLU A 128 -10.13 13.17 -4.22
C GLU A 128 -8.80 12.58 -4.72
N PHE A 129 -7.97 12.11 -3.81
CA PHE A 129 -6.68 11.51 -4.16
C PHE A 129 -6.85 10.25 -5.04
N PHE A 130 -7.77 9.36 -4.71
CA PHE A 130 -7.97 8.12 -5.49
C PHE A 130 -8.46 8.41 -6.90
N HIS A 131 -9.36 9.37 -7.04
CA HIS A 131 -9.82 9.80 -8.36
C HIS A 131 -8.70 10.45 -9.18
N ASP A 132 -7.94 11.36 -8.60
CA ASP A 132 -6.83 12.04 -9.28
C ASP A 132 -5.73 11.06 -9.70
N ALA A 133 -5.36 10.15 -8.80
CA ALA A 133 -4.35 9.13 -9.08
C ALA A 133 -4.81 8.17 -10.18
N ASN A 134 -6.06 7.74 -10.16
CA ASN A 134 -6.61 6.88 -11.19
C ASN A 134 -6.65 7.58 -12.56
N ASN A 135 -7.06 8.84 -12.60
CA ASN A 135 -7.04 9.64 -13.82
C ASN A 135 -5.63 9.79 -14.39
N ARG A 136 -4.64 10.00 -13.53
CA ARG A 136 -3.23 10.08 -13.96
C ARG A 136 -2.74 8.76 -14.52
N LEU A 137 -3.13 7.63 -13.94
CA LEU A 137 -2.81 6.30 -14.49
C LEU A 137 -3.49 6.09 -15.85
N ASP A 138 -4.71 6.55 -16.04
CA ASP A 138 -5.40 6.50 -17.34
C ASP A 138 -4.67 7.32 -18.40
N GLU A 139 -4.14 8.50 -18.05
CA GLU A 139 -3.32 9.30 -18.95
C GLU A 139 -2.02 8.58 -19.36
N ILE A 140 -1.36 7.92 -18.42
CA ILE A 140 -0.17 7.09 -18.70
C ILE A 140 -0.54 5.95 -19.66
N LYS A 141 -1.70 5.31 -19.45
CA LYS A 141 -2.19 4.24 -20.32
C LYS A 141 -2.38 4.70 -21.75
N GLU A 142 -2.95 5.87 -21.96
CA GLU A 142 -3.19 6.42 -23.27
C GLU A 142 -1.93 6.89 -24.00
N LYS A 143 -1.02 7.55 -23.27
CA LYS A 143 0.10 8.28 -23.87
C LYS A 143 1.42 7.53 -23.91
N GLU A 144 1.68 6.70 -22.92
CA GLU A 144 3.02 6.19 -22.65
C GLU A 144 3.10 4.66 -22.53
N TYR A 145 1.99 3.99 -22.19
CA TYR A 145 2.02 2.57 -21.79
C TYR A 145 2.68 1.66 -22.84
N ASP A 146 2.36 1.83 -24.11
CA ASP A 146 2.89 0.97 -25.17
C ASP A 146 4.41 1.10 -25.33
N ASN A 147 4.97 2.24 -24.93
CA ASN A 147 6.39 2.54 -24.98
C ASN A 147 7.15 2.16 -23.70
N LEU A 148 6.46 1.71 -22.65
CA LEU A 148 7.09 1.28 -21.42
C LEU A 148 7.80 -0.07 -21.63
N ASP A 149 8.91 -0.26 -20.92
CA ASP A 149 9.51 -1.59 -20.81
C ASP A 149 8.60 -2.54 -20.02
N LYS A 150 8.89 -3.84 -20.09
CA LYS A 150 8.06 -4.87 -19.47
C LYS A 150 7.93 -4.73 -17.95
N GLY A 151 9.02 -4.35 -17.26
CA GLY A 151 9.01 -4.11 -15.82
C GLY A 151 8.13 -2.93 -15.43
N SER A 152 8.22 -1.82 -16.17
CA SER A 152 7.39 -0.63 -15.95
C SER A 152 5.90 -0.89 -16.25
N LYS A 153 5.59 -1.71 -17.26
CA LYS A 153 4.22 -2.16 -17.53
C LYS A 153 3.67 -2.98 -16.37
N SER A 154 4.44 -3.92 -15.86
CA SER A 154 4.06 -4.75 -14.72
C SER A 154 3.77 -3.90 -13.47
N GLU A 155 4.62 -2.91 -13.19
CA GLU A 155 4.41 -1.97 -12.10
C GLU A 155 3.15 -1.13 -12.30
N TYR A 156 2.94 -0.59 -13.49
CA TYR A 156 1.72 0.13 -13.85
C TYR A 156 0.47 -0.73 -13.60
N ASP A 157 0.46 -1.94 -14.12
CA ASP A 157 -0.68 -2.85 -14.00
C ASP A 157 -0.99 -3.18 -12.53
N GLY A 158 0.04 -3.39 -11.71
CA GLY A 158 -0.10 -3.61 -10.27
C GLY A 158 -0.70 -2.43 -9.54
N LEU A 159 -0.24 -1.22 -9.83
CA LEU A 159 -0.76 0.01 -9.23
C LEU A 159 -2.19 0.33 -9.71
N LYS A 160 -2.49 0.07 -10.97
CA LYS A 160 -3.85 0.24 -11.51
C LYS A 160 -4.85 -0.66 -10.78
N LYS A 161 -4.51 -1.92 -10.56
CA LYS A 161 -5.32 -2.85 -9.74
C LYS A 161 -5.50 -2.35 -8.31
N MET A 162 -4.44 -1.82 -7.69
CA MET A 162 -4.52 -1.25 -6.35
C MET A 162 -5.52 -0.10 -6.29
N PHE A 163 -5.46 0.86 -7.22
CA PHE A 163 -6.40 1.99 -7.21
C PHE A 163 -7.83 1.57 -7.53
N GLU A 164 -8.04 0.57 -8.37
CA GLU A 164 -9.36 -0.01 -8.59
C GLU A 164 -9.93 -0.63 -7.31
N MET A 165 -9.11 -1.33 -6.53
CA MET A 165 -9.51 -1.85 -5.22
C MET A 165 -9.84 -0.72 -4.24
N LEU A 166 -9.03 0.35 -4.20
CA LEU A 166 -9.24 1.49 -3.30
C LEU A 166 -10.51 2.27 -3.64
N LEU A 167 -10.81 2.46 -4.92
CA LEU A 167 -12.04 3.11 -5.36
C LEU A 167 -13.31 2.32 -5.01
N ALA A 168 -13.18 1.00 -4.85
CA ALA A 168 -14.28 0.12 -4.45
C ALA A 168 -14.51 0.09 -2.93
N VAL A 169 -13.62 0.66 -2.11
CA VAL A 169 -13.77 0.71 -0.64
C VAL A 169 -14.85 1.73 -0.27
N ASP A 170 -15.80 1.32 0.55
CA ASP A 170 -16.74 2.26 1.17
C ASP A 170 -16.07 2.98 2.34
N LEU A 171 -15.46 4.13 2.04
CA LEU A 171 -14.72 4.93 3.03
C LEU A 171 -15.59 5.41 4.18
N LYS A 172 -16.89 5.62 3.95
CA LYS A 172 -17.81 6.08 5.01
C LYS A 172 -18.08 4.98 6.02
N GLU A 173 -18.09 3.72 5.59
CA GLU A 173 -18.20 2.58 6.51
C GLU A 173 -16.95 2.42 7.39
N LEU A 174 -15.79 2.84 6.94
CA LEU A 174 -14.55 2.75 7.73
C LEU A 174 -14.60 3.60 9.01
N LYS A 175 -15.42 4.64 9.02
CA LYS A 175 -15.65 5.48 10.20
C LYS A 175 -16.24 4.70 11.38
N ASN A 176 -16.94 3.61 11.11
CA ASN A 176 -17.66 2.80 12.09
C ASN A 176 -16.89 1.52 12.49
N LYS A 177 -15.72 1.32 11.96
CA LYS A 177 -14.83 0.20 12.28
C LYS A 177 -13.76 0.60 13.26
#